data_343736ce00bf11be2d5dfe4f9b49ae8a
#
_entry.id   343736ce00bf11be2d5dfe4f9b49ae8a
#
_cell.length_a   1.000
_cell.length_b   1.000
_cell.length_c   1.000
_cell.angle_alpha   90.00
_cell.angle_beta   90.00
_cell.angle_gamma   90.00
#
_symmetry.space_group_name_H-M   'P 1'
#
loop_
_entity.id
_entity.type
_entity.pdbx_description
1 polymer ?
#
loop_
_entity_poly.entity_id
_entity_poly.type
_entity_poly.pdbx_seq_one_letter_code
_entity_poly.pdbx_strand_id
1 'polypeptide(L)'
;MVLLVRHGLTALTGPVLSGWTPGVHLDDRGQAQAAALAARLRDLPLTAVISSPLERCRETAEAIMAGRDGTPSHVDERFGEVHYGDWTGEKLETLAKDPLWPVVQAHPSGVRFPGAEGESMPGAQHRAVSAVRDWNARLGDDAIYLVCSHGDIIKAIVADALGLHLDQFQRIQAAPASLSAIRYTGLRPFVVRTNDVGGGIDGLLPPPDTESAPGAGNGAGKADETGSRHTGGDGDAPVGGGA
;
A
#
# COMPACT_ATOMS: atom_id res chain seq x y z
N MET A 1 0.31 -20.19 4.29
CA MET A 1 -0.11 -18.82 4.68
C MET A 1 0.80 -17.82 4.00
N VAL A 2 0.24 -16.75 3.37
CA VAL A 2 1.03 -15.63 2.84
C VAL A 2 0.97 -14.44 3.82
N LEU A 3 2.12 -13.83 4.05
CA LEU A 3 2.31 -12.59 4.79
C LEU A 3 2.65 -11.49 3.77
N LEU A 4 1.75 -10.53 3.59
CA LEU A 4 1.93 -9.40 2.69
C LEU A 4 2.48 -8.22 3.49
N VAL A 5 3.64 -7.72 3.13
CA VAL A 5 4.32 -6.61 3.78
C VAL A 5 4.46 -5.47 2.78
N ARG A 6 3.94 -4.28 3.13
CA ARG A 6 4.26 -3.08 2.37
C ARG A 6 5.67 -2.61 2.72
N HIS A 7 6.43 -2.15 1.72
CA HIS A 7 7.74 -1.53 1.97
C HIS A 7 7.66 -0.40 3.01
N GLY A 8 8.76 -0.12 3.69
CA GLY A 8 8.89 1.00 4.62
C GLY A 8 8.79 2.37 3.94
N LEU A 9 8.77 3.44 4.72
CA LEU A 9 8.71 4.81 4.22
C LEU A 9 9.89 5.14 3.30
N THR A 10 9.63 6.00 2.33
CA THR A 10 10.61 6.61 1.43
C THR A 10 10.41 8.12 1.43
N ALA A 11 11.38 8.89 0.97
CA ALA A 11 11.23 10.36 0.85
C ALA A 11 10.06 10.78 -0.06
N LEU A 12 9.60 9.90 -0.93
CA LEU A 12 8.49 10.14 -1.86
C LEU A 12 7.13 9.66 -1.36
N THR A 13 7.10 8.88 -0.26
CA THR A 13 5.84 8.35 0.28
C THR A 13 4.95 9.48 0.77
N GLY A 14 3.74 9.55 0.24
CA GLY A 14 2.73 10.57 0.53
C GLY A 14 2.63 11.64 -0.56
N PRO A 15 3.66 12.44 -0.88
CA PRO A 15 3.51 13.53 -1.85
C PRO A 15 3.54 13.12 -3.32
N VAL A 16 4.15 11.95 -3.65
CA VAL A 16 4.43 11.56 -5.04
C VAL A 16 3.93 10.14 -5.31
N LEU A 17 3.34 9.93 -6.48
CA LEU A 17 2.98 8.61 -6.99
C LEU A 17 4.24 7.95 -7.57
N SER A 18 5.04 7.32 -6.71
CA SER A 18 6.36 6.81 -7.08
C SER A 18 6.32 5.72 -8.17
N GLY A 19 5.29 4.86 -8.18
CA GLY A 19 5.16 3.79 -9.17
C GLY A 19 6.44 2.98 -9.36
N TRP A 20 6.91 2.90 -10.59
CA TRP A 20 8.14 2.22 -11.00
C TRP A 20 9.36 3.14 -11.13
N THR A 21 9.33 4.34 -10.54
CA THR A 21 10.50 5.23 -10.49
C THR A 21 11.70 4.49 -9.90
N PRO A 22 12.83 4.40 -10.62
CA PRO A 22 14.05 3.76 -10.11
C PRO A 22 14.73 4.61 -9.04
N GLY A 23 15.57 3.98 -8.20
CA GLY A 23 16.36 4.69 -7.19
C GLY A 23 15.53 5.22 -6.00
N VAL A 24 14.30 4.72 -5.81
CA VAL A 24 13.49 5.08 -4.65
C VAL A 24 13.79 4.12 -3.50
N HIS A 25 14.65 4.55 -2.60
CA HIS A 25 15.12 3.82 -1.43
C HIS A 25 14.31 4.14 -0.17
N LEU A 26 14.45 3.31 0.86
CA LEU A 26 13.92 3.60 2.19
C LEU A 26 14.62 4.85 2.76
N ASP A 27 13.85 5.74 3.37
CA ASP A 27 14.44 6.79 4.22
C ASP A 27 14.78 6.21 5.61
N ASP A 28 15.38 7.04 6.50
CA ASP A 28 15.79 6.60 7.85
C ASP A 28 14.60 6.05 8.65
N ARG A 29 13.39 6.61 8.45
CA ARG A 29 12.16 6.15 9.11
C ARG A 29 11.75 4.80 8.55
N GLY A 30 11.82 4.63 7.22
CA GLY A 30 11.51 3.38 6.55
C GLY A 30 12.47 2.25 6.96
N GLN A 31 13.74 2.55 7.12
CA GLN A 31 14.73 1.60 7.63
C GLN A 31 14.41 1.19 9.07
N ALA A 32 14.07 2.15 9.94
CA ALA A 32 13.65 1.87 11.31
C ALA A 32 12.36 1.02 11.35
N GLN A 33 11.39 1.31 10.48
CA GLN A 33 10.16 0.52 10.36
C GLN A 33 10.45 -0.92 9.92
N ALA A 34 11.31 -1.10 8.91
CA ALA A 34 11.70 -2.43 8.41
C ALA A 34 12.42 -3.24 9.50
N ALA A 35 13.33 -2.61 10.27
CA ALA A 35 14.01 -3.25 11.38
C ALA A 35 13.06 -3.65 12.52
N ALA A 36 12.10 -2.79 12.87
CA ALA A 36 11.07 -3.10 13.87
C ALA A 36 10.18 -4.27 13.43
N LEU A 37 9.76 -4.28 12.17
CA LEU A 37 8.99 -5.39 11.60
C LEU A 37 9.80 -6.68 11.60
N ALA A 38 11.08 -6.64 11.21
CA ALA A 38 12.00 -7.79 11.23
C ALA A 38 12.09 -8.39 12.65
N ALA A 39 12.22 -7.56 13.67
CA ALA A 39 12.24 -8.01 15.07
C ALA A 39 10.95 -8.72 15.49
N ARG A 40 9.79 -8.20 15.07
CA ARG A 40 8.46 -8.81 15.33
C ARG A 40 8.29 -10.16 14.64
N LEU A 41 8.86 -10.32 13.45
CA LEU A 41 8.72 -11.53 12.65
C LEU A 41 9.79 -12.59 12.98
N ARG A 42 10.77 -12.30 13.84
CA ARG A 42 11.99 -13.10 14.07
C ARG A 42 11.70 -14.60 14.27
N ASP A 43 10.71 -14.92 15.09
CA ASP A 43 10.42 -16.31 15.48
C ASP A 43 9.47 -17.03 14.51
N LEU A 44 9.00 -16.37 13.45
CA LEU A 44 8.16 -17.01 12.45
C LEU A 44 9.02 -17.88 11.51
N PRO A 45 8.67 -19.16 11.31
CA PRO A 45 9.39 -20.08 10.42
C PRO A 45 9.01 -19.78 8.96
N LEU A 46 9.66 -18.78 8.35
CA LEU A 46 9.40 -18.43 6.96
C LEU A 46 10.00 -19.46 6.02
N THR A 47 9.16 -20.05 5.18
CA THR A 47 9.57 -20.98 4.12
C THR A 47 10.28 -20.27 2.97
N ALA A 48 9.90 -19.03 2.67
CA ALA A 48 10.52 -18.19 1.66
C ALA A 48 10.17 -16.71 1.90
N VAL A 49 11.01 -15.81 1.36
CA VAL A 49 10.72 -14.39 1.25
C VAL A 49 10.76 -14.01 -0.22
N ILE A 50 9.67 -13.43 -0.71
CA ILE A 50 9.54 -12.96 -2.09
C ILE A 50 9.46 -11.43 -2.08
N SER A 51 10.13 -10.75 -2.99
CA SER A 51 10.10 -9.31 -3.09
C SER A 51 9.68 -8.84 -4.47
N SER A 52 8.96 -7.72 -4.53
CA SER A 52 8.94 -6.85 -5.69
C SER A 52 10.38 -6.51 -6.13
N PRO A 53 10.65 -6.27 -7.42
CA PRO A 53 12.00 -5.91 -7.88
C PRO A 53 12.46 -4.53 -7.43
N LEU A 54 11.53 -3.66 -6.96
CA LEU A 54 11.81 -2.27 -6.64
C LEU A 54 12.62 -2.15 -5.34
N GLU A 55 13.59 -1.22 -5.32
CA GLU A 55 14.62 -1.10 -4.29
C GLU A 55 14.03 -1.05 -2.89
N ARG A 56 13.05 -0.20 -2.64
CA ARG A 56 12.36 -0.06 -1.34
C ARG A 56 11.76 -1.36 -0.80
N CYS A 57 11.27 -2.23 -1.68
CA CYS A 57 10.76 -3.55 -1.29
C CYS A 57 11.91 -4.52 -0.99
N ARG A 58 12.95 -4.50 -1.80
CA ARG A 58 14.13 -5.32 -1.60
C ARG A 58 14.81 -4.99 -0.28
N GLU A 59 15.02 -3.71 0.01
CA GLU A 59 15.61 -3.24 1.27
C GLU A 59 14.76 -3.65 2.49
N THR A 60 13.43 -3.54 2.38
CA THR A 60 12.52 -4.03 3.44
C THR A 60 12.64 -5.54 3.62
N ALA A 61 12.69 -6.30 2.53
CA ALA A 61 12.86 -7.75 2.57
C ALA A 61 14.24 -8.15 3.13
N GLU A 62 15.30 -7.44 2.76
CA GLU A 62 16.67 -7.66 3.26
C GLU A 62 16.75 -7.46 4.77
N ALA A 63 16.11 -6.41 5.31
CA ALA A 63 16.01 -6.20 6.75
C ALA A 63 15.31 -7.38 7.47
N ILE A 64 14.23 -7.92 6.89
CA ILE A 64 13.51 -9.08 7.43
C ILE A 64 14.34 -10.35 7.33
N MET A 65 15.15 -10.48 6.29
CA MET A 65 16.03 -11.63 6.06
C MET A 65 17.28 -11.64 6.95
N ALA A 66 17.64 -10.51 7.54
CA ALA A 66 18.80 -10.41 8.41
C ALA A 66 18.71 -11.42 9.56
N GLY A 67 19.70 -12.29 9.66
CA GLY A 67 19.77 -13.35 10.69
C GLY A 67 18.86 -14.57 10.42
N ARG A 68 18.37 -14.74 9.18
CA ARG A 68 17.57 -15.90 8.75
C ARG A 68 18.37 -16.77 7.78
N ASP A 69 19.41 -17.40 8.28
CA ASP A 69 20.26 -18.27 7.47
C ASP A 69 19.44 -19.44 6.89
N GLY A 70 19.59 -19.65 5.57
CA GLY A 70 18.95 -20.75 4.86
C GLY A 70 17.51 -20.52 4.40
N THR A 71 16.87 -19.39 4.72
CA THR A 71 15.56 -19.03 4.13
C THR A 71 15.73 -18.56 2.69
N PRO A 72 15.12 -19.19 1.68
CA PRO A 72 15.22 -18.75 0.29
C PRO A 72 14.62 -17.34 0.08
N SER A 73 15.33 -16.53 -0.71
CA SER A 73 14.85 -15.20 -1.16
C SER A 73 14.67 -15.20 -2.68
N HIS A 74 13.56 -14.62 -3.14
CA HIS A 74 13.21 -14.54 -4.54
C HIS A 74 12.73 -13.13 -4.91
N VAL A 75 12.87 -12.78 -6.19
CA VAL A 75 12.26 -11.59 -6.78
C VAL A 75 11.19 -12.05 -7.77
N ASP A 76 9.99 -11.46 -7.68
CA ASP A 76 8.89 -11.73 -8.61
C ASP A 76 8.27 -10.39 -9.03
N GLU A 77 8.42 -10.03 -10.30
CA GLU A 77 7.94 -8.77 -10.88
C GLU A 77 6.42 -8.60 -10.75
N ARG A 78 5.69 -9.71 -10.65
CA ARG A 78 4.23 -9.68 -10.49
C ARG A 78 3.78 -9.05 -9.17
N PHE A 79 4.68 -8.89 -8.19
CA PHE A 79 4.45 -8.16 -6.96
C PHE A 79 4.94 -6.70 -7.02
N GLY A 80 5.43 -6.24 -8.19
CA GLY A 80 5.77 -4.85 -8.43
C GLY A 80 4.55 -3.94 -8.34
N GLU A 81 4.76 -2.65 -8.08
CA GLU A 81 3.69 -1.66 -8.00
C GLU A 81 2.88 -1.59 -9.31
N VAL A 82 1.72 -0.99 -9.26
CA VAL A 82 0.93 -0.70 -10.46
C VAL A 82 1.77 0.12 -11.44
N HIS A 83 1.72 -0.24 -12.71
CA HIS A 83 2.30 0.58 -13.77
C HIS A 83 1.36 1.76 -14.05
N TYR A 84 1.63 2.88 -13.38
CA TYR A 84 0.80 4.09 -13.49
C TYR A 84 1.02 4.86 -14.80
N GLY A 85 1.92 4.40 -15.67
CA GLY A 85 2.23 5.04 -16.94
C GLY A 85 2.68 6.48 -16.75
N ASP A 86 2.04 7.41 -17.45
CA ASP A 86 2.38 8.84 -17.42
C ASP A 86 2.17 9.50 -16.03
N TRP A 87 1.46 8.84 -15.12
CA TRP A 87 1.30 9.33 -13.75
C TRP A 87 2.49 9.00 -12.83
N THR A 88 3.39 8.13 -13.27
CA THR A 88 4.57 7.72 -12.47
C THR A 88 5.48 8.91 -12.21
N GLY A 89 5.79 9.17 -10.94
CA GLY A 89 6.64 10.28 -10.50
C GLY A 89 5.90 11.62 -10.33
N GLU A 90 4.61 11.68 -10.67
CA GLU A 90 3.83 12.90 -10.52
C GLU A 90 3.39 13.13 -9.06
N LYS A 91 3.17 14.42 -8.72
CA LYS A 91 2.65 14.80 -7.40
C LYS A 91 1.17 14.43 -7.28
N LEU A 92 0.78 13.84 -6.15
CA LEU A 92 -0.62 13.49 -5.88
C LEU A 92 -1.54 14.72 -5.95
N GLU A 93 -1.06 15.88 -5.51
CA GLU A 93 -1.81 17.16 -5.63
C GLU A 93 -2.12 17.54 -7.09
N THR A 94 -1.23 17.22 -8.02
CA THR A 94 -1.45 17.42 -9.46
C THR A 94 -2.44 16.40 -9.99
N LEU A 95 -2.23 15.13 -9.65
CA LEU A 95 -3.08 14.03 -10.09
C LEU A 95 -4.52 14.14 -9.58
N ALA A 96 -4.72 14.71 -8.39
CA ALA A 96 -6.07 14.97 -7.84
C ALA A 96 -6.92 15.91 -8.71
N LYS A 97 -6.31 16.64 -9.64
CA LYS A 97 -7.00 17.53 -10.61
C LYS A 97 -7.23 16.85 -11.97
N ASP A 98 -6.69 15.64 -12.17
CA ASP A 98 -6.84 14.90 -13.41
C ASP A 98 -8.28 14.33 -13.53
N PRO A 99 -8.91 14.40 -14.71
CA PRO A 99 -10.25 13.83 -14.93
C PRO A 99 -10.38 12.34 -14.61
N LEU A 100 -9.29 11.57 -14.68
CA LEU A 100 -9.27 10.14 -14.35
C LEU A 100 -9.27 9.91 -12.82
N TRP A 101 -8.84 10.88 -12.02
CA TRP A 101 -8.71 10.71 -10.57
C TRP A 101 -10.00 10.26 -9.87
N PRO A 102 -11.17 10.86 -10.10
CA PRO A 102 -12.43 10.38 -9.52
C PRO A 102 -12.75 8.94 -9.90
N VAL A 103 -12.39 8.51 -11.12
CA VAL A 103 -12.60 7.11 -11.56
C VAL A 103 -11.69 6.17 -10.80
N VAL A 104 -10.41 6.54 -10.62
CA VAL A 104 -9.45 5.77 -9.83
C VAL A 104 -9.92 5.61 -8.38
N GLN A 105 -10.55 6.64 -7.81
CA GLN A 105 -11.05 6.59 -6.44
C GLN A 105 -12.34 5.76 -6.29
N ALA A 106 -13.31 5.91 -7.20
CA ALA A 106 -14.63 5.34 -7.04
C ALA A 106 -14.85 4.04 -7.85
N HIS A 107 -14.19 3.91 -9.00
CA HIS A 107 -14.40 2.82 -9.97
C HIS A 107 -13.08 2.27 -10.52
N PRO A 108 -12.13 1.84 -9.69
CA PRO A 108 -10.82 1.35 -10.12
C PRO A 108 -10.90 0.16 -11.09
N SER A 109 -11.97 -0.61 -11.07
CA SER A 109 -12.17 -1.71 -12.03
C SER A 109 -12.27 -1.24 -13.48
N GLY A 110 -12.66 0.01 -13.72
CA GLY A 110 -12.72 0.64 -15.04
C GLY A 110 -11.45 1.37 -15.45
N VAL A 111 -10.44 1.43 -14.59
CA VAL A 111 -9.24 2.23 -14.81
C VAL A 111 -8.22 1.51 -15.68
N ARG A 112 -7.69 2.23 -16.67
CA ARG A 112 -6.40 2.01 -17.31
C ARG A 112 -5.59 3.29 -17.19
N PHE A 113 -4.40 3.20 -16.62
CA PHE A 113 -3.53 4.35 -16.48
C PHE A 113 -3.00 4.83 -17.84
N PRO A 114 -2.78 6.15 -18.00
CA PRO A 114 -2.39 6.74 -19.28
C PRO A 114 -0.95 6.37 -19.68
N GLY A 115 -0.66 6.51 -20.97
CA GLY A 115 0.66 6.22 -21.55
C GLY A 115 0.84 4.76 -21.95
N ALA A 116 1.92 4.51 -22.71
CA ALA A 116 2.21 3.20 -23.29
C ALA A 116 2.47 2.12 -22.21
N GLU A 117 3.06 2.52 -21.09
CA GLU A 117 3.39 1.63 -19.97
C GLU A 117 2.27 1.52 -18.94
N GLY A 118 1.14 2.23 -19.13
CA GLY A 118 0.02 2.21 -18.19
C GLY A 118 -0.74 0.88 -18.21
N GLU A 119 -0.80 0.19 -17.06
CA GLU A 119 -1.63 -1.01 -16.92
C GLU A 119 -3.05 -0.68 -16.44
N SER A 120 -3.96 -1.64 -16.53
CA SER A 120 -5.28 -1.52 -15.90
C SER A 120 -5.22 -2.02 -14.45
N MET A 121 -6.04 -1.44 -13.57
CA MET A 121 -6.17 -1.94 -12.19
C MET A 121 -6.60 -3.42 -12.12
N PRO A 122 -7.57 -3.90 -12.95
CA PRO A 122 -7.85 -5.33 -13.03
C PRO A 122 -6.65 -6.17 -13.48
N GLY A 123 -5.81 -5.66 -14.40
CA GLY A 123 -4.58 -6.33 -14.83
C GLY A 123 -3.58 -6.48 -13.69
N ALA A 124 -3.35 -5.39 -12.93
CA ALA A 124 -2.50 -5.39 -11.75
C ALA A 124 -2.99 -6.39 -10.68
N GLN A 125 -4.28 -6.39 -10.38
CA GLN A 125 -4.87 -7.37 -9.46
C GLN A 125 -4.67 -8.79 -9.98
N HIS A 126 -4.98 -9.05 -11.25
CA HIS A 126 -4.86 -10.38 -11.83
C HIS A 126 -3.45 -10.95 -11.75
N ARG A 127 -2.40 -10.16 -12.12
CA ARG A 127 -1.00 -10.64 -12.04
C ARG A 127 -0.58 -10.93 -10.60
N ALA A 128 -0.95 -10.06 -9.66
CA ALA A 128 -0.58 -10.21 -8.25
C ALA A 128 -1.27 -11.42 -7.60
N VAL A 129 -2.56 -11.59 -7.82
CA VAL A 129 -3.33 -12.75 -7.32
C VAL A 129 -2.86 -14.04 -7.95
N SER A 130 -2.56 -14.06 -9.25
CA SER A 130 -1.98 -15.22 -9.94
C SER A 130 -0.62 -15.60 -9.34
N ALA A 131 0.23 -14.59 -9.04
CA ALA A 131 1.50 -14.83 -8.37
C ALA A 131 1.31 -15.50 -7.00
N VAL A 132 0.36 -15.02 -6.18
CA VAL A 132 0.06 -15.66 -4.88
C VAL A 132 -0.37 -17.11 -5.05
N ARG A 133 -1.24 -17.40 -6.02
CA ARG A 133 -1.71 -18.77 -6.31
C ARG A 133 -0.56 -19.69 -6.74
N ASP A 134 0.32 -19.20 -7.61
CA ASP A 134 1.50 -19.96 -8.06
C ASP A 134 2.47 -20.23 -6.91
N TRP A 135 2.72 -19.25 -6.04
CA TRP A 135 3.58 -19.44 -4.87
C TRP A 135 2.96 -20.40 -3.85
N ASN A 136 1.64 -20.33 -3.61
CA ASN A 136 0.94 -21.33 -2.79
C ASN A 136 1.12 -22.76 -3.34
N ALA A 137 0.92 -22.94 -4.65
CA ALA A 137 1.09 -24.23 -5.29
C ALA A 137 2.54 -24.76 -5.22
N ARG A 138 3.52 -23.85 -5.34
CA ARG A 138 4.96 -24.19 -5.29
C ARG A 138 5.44 -24.57 -3.91
N LEU A 139 5.00 -23.83 -2.88
CA LEU A 139 5.50 -23.98 -1.51
C LEU A 139 4.71 -24.98 -0.67
N GLY A 140 3.46 -25.28 -1.08
CA GLY A 140 2.57 -26.22 -0.40
C GLY A 140 1.73 -25.59 0.73
N ASP A 141 0.78 -26.37 1.25
CA ASP A 141 -0.29 -25.88 2.12
C ASP A 141 0.19 -25.43 3.51
N ASP A 142 1.27 -26.08 4.01
CA ASP A 142 1.83 -25.79 5.35
C ASP A 142 2.81 -24.60 5.35
N ALA A 143 3.15 -24.07 4.17
CA ALA A 143 4.12 -23.00 4.05
C ALA A 143 3.62 -21.71 4.68
N ILE A 144 4.55 -21.01 5.38
CA ILE A 144 4.42 -19.62 5.78
C ILE A 144 5.47 -18.84 5.00
N TYR A 145 5.05 -18.01 4.07
CA TYR A 145 5.98 -17.21 3.27
C TYR A 145 5.60 -15.74 3.28
N LEU A 146 6.57 -14.89 3.02
CA LEU A 146 6.41 -13.44 3.03
C LEU A 146 6.57 -12.88 1.63
N VAL A 147 5.72 -11.91 1.30
CA VAL A 147 5.80 -11.12 0.08
C VAL A 147 5.96 -9.65 0.46
N CYS A 148 7.09 -9.04 0.10
CA CYS A 148 7.29 -7.60 0.23
C CYS A 148 6.85 -6.90 -1.06
N SER A 149 5.85 -6.02 -0.95
CA SER A 149 5.18 -5.39 -2.09
C SER A 149 4.73 -3.96 -1.75
N HIS A 150 3.75 -3.44 -2.45
CA HIS A 150 3.29 -2.06 -2.47
C HIS A 150 1.84 -1.94 -2.01
N GLY A 151 1.44 -0.70 -1.71
CA GLY A 151 0.11 -0.41 -1.16
C GLY A 151 -1.02 -0.95 -2.02
N ASP A 152 -1.09 -0.55 -3.28
CA ASP A 152 -2.23 -0.91 -4.13
C ASP A 152 -2.24 -2.39 -4.51
N ILE A 153 -1.08 -3.01 -4.66
CA ILE A 153 -0.97 -4.45 -4.91
C ILE A 153 -1.46 -5.27 -3.71
N ILE A 154 -1.06 -4.90 -2.50
CA ILE A 154 -1.53 -5.56 -1.28
C ILE A 154 -3.03 -5.40 -1.11
N LYS A 155 -3.57 -4.18 -1.29
CA LYS A 155 -5.01 -3.91 -1.23
C LYS A 155 -5.78 -4.74 -2.25
N ALA A 156 -5.26 -4.86 -3.48
CA ALA A 156 -5.88 -5.65 -4.54
C ALA A 156 -5.90 -7.16 -4.22
N ILE A 157 -4.82 -7.71 -3.64
CA ILE A 157 -4.75 -9.12 -3.20
C ILE A 157 -5.72 -9.37 -2.04
N VAL A 158 -5.77 -8.46 -1.05
CA VAL A 158 -6.68 -8.58 0.10
C VAL A 158 -8.14 -8.47 -0.35
N ALA A 159 -8.46 -7.58 -1.30
CA ALA A 159 -9.80 -7.46 -1.88
C ALA A 159 -10.25 -8.78 -2.55
N ASP A 160 -9.39 -9.42 -3.37
CA ASP A 160 -9.66 -10.73 -3.96
C ASP A 160 -9.93 -11.79 -2.88
N ALA A 161 -9.07 -11.85 -1.85
CA ALA A 161 -9.22 -12.81 -0.77
C ALA A 161 -10.49 -12.63 0.07
N LEU A 162 -11.00 -11.40 0.17
CA LEU A 162 -12.27 -11.08 0.83
C LEU A 162 -13.49 -11.25 -0.09
N GLY A 163 -13.29 -11.52 -1.40
CA GLY A 163 -14.37 -11.57 -2.39
C GLY A 163 -14.99 -10.19 -2.66
N LEU A 164 -14.25 -9.12 -2.40
CA LEU A 164 -14.71 -7.76 -2.67
C LEU A 164 -14.54 -7.43 -4.16
N HIS A 165 -15.51 -6.70 -4.70
CA HIS A 165 -15.32 -6.08 -6.00
C HIS A 165 -14.13 -5.10 -5.94
N LEU A 166 -13.36 -5.00 -7.03
CA LEU A 166 -12.16 -4.15 -7.05
C LEU A 166 -12.46 -2.68 -6.74
N ASP A 167 -13.66 -2.19 -7.04
CA ASP A 167 -14.11 -0.84 -6.67
C ASP A 167 -14.20 -0.58 -5.16
N GLN A 168 -14.05 -1.62 -4.36
CA GLN A 168 -14.06 -1.52 -2.90
C GLN A 168 -12.65 -1.57 -2.29
N PHE A 169 -11.59 -1.72 -3.10
CA PHE A 169 -10.24 -1.95 -2.59
C PHE A 169 -9.68 -0.76 -1.79
N GLN A 170 -10.16 0.47 -2.07
CA GLN A 170 -9.77 1.66 -1.31
C GLN A 170 -10.21 1.64 0.16
N ARG A 171 -11.18 0.78 0.52
CA ARG A 171 -11.57 0.55 1.93
C ARG A 171 -10.54 -0.23 2.74
N ILE A 172 -9.53 -0.80 2.07
CA ILE A 172 -8.47 -1.56 2.68
C ILE A 172 -7.25 -0.64 2.84
N GLN A 173 -6.72 -0.58 4.04
CA GLN A 173 -5.49 0.15 4.30
C GLN A 173 -4.27 -0.79 4.25
N ALA A 174 -3.16 -0.26 3.80
CA ALA A 174 -1.85 -0.90 3.81
C ALA A 174 -0.79 0.17 4.10
N ALA A 175 -0.58 0.50 5.36
CA ALA A 175 0.41 1.49 5.80
C ALA A 175 1.86 1.01 5.51
N PRO A 176 2.84 1.92 5.39
CA PRO A 176 4.25 1.53 5.26
C PRO A 176 4.69 0.59 6.38
N ALA A 177 5.41 -0.48 6.03
CA ALA A 177 5.83 -1.59 6.89
C ALA A 177 4.68 -2.31 7.63
N SER A 178 3.43 -2.17 7.18
CA SER A 178 2.32 -2.96 7.70
C SER A 178 2.36 -4.40 7.20
N LEU A 179 1.79 -5.29 8.01
CA LEU A 179 1.62 -6.71 7.73
C LEU A 179 0.13 -7.02 7.51
N SER A 180 -0.19 -7.68 6.39
CA SER A 180 -1.47 -8.36 6.19
C SER A 180 -1.22 -9.86 6.01
N ALA A 181 -2.08 -10.70 6.58
CA ALA A 181 -1.90 -12.15 6.54
C ALA A 181 -3.15 -12.85 5.98
N ILE A 182 -2.94 -13.73 5.00
CA ILE A 182 -4.00 -14.50 4.36
C ILE A 182 -3.65 -15.99 4.43
N ARG A 183 -4.55 -16.78 4.98
CA ARG A 183 -4.45 -18.23 4.97
C ARG A 183 -5.32 -18.79 3.86
N TYR A 184 -4.70 -19.38 2.85
CA TYR A 184 -5.40 -20.11 1.80
C TYR A 184 -5.66 -21.55 2.26
N THR A 185 -6.83 -22.07 1.94
CA THR A 185 -7.24 -23.46 2.16
C THR A 185 -7.85 -24.02 0.89
N GLY A 186 -8.05 -25.32 0.82
CA GLY A 186 -8.73 -25.94 -0.32
C GLY A 186 -10.16 -25.44 -0.56
N LEU A 187 -10.78 -24.81 0.45
CA LEU A 187 -12.15 -24.28 0.33
C LEU A 187 -12.16 -22.80 -0.04
N ARG A 188 -11.40 -21.96 0.68
CA ARG A 188 -11.39 -20.50 0.47
C ARG A 188 -10.23 -19.83 1.20
N PRO A 189 -9.84 -18.59 0.82
CA PRO A 189 -8.93 -17.79 1.61
C PRO A 189 -9.60 -17.26 2.89
N PHE A 190 -8.80 -17.04 3.93
CA PHE A 190 -9.20 -16.36 5.17
C PHE A 190 -8.22 -15.21 5.41
N VAL A 191 -8.70 -13.99 5.42
CA VAL A 191 -7.91 -12.83 5.82
C VAL A 191 -7.82 -12.82 7.34
N VAL A 192 -6.63 -13.08 7.86
CA VAL A 192 -6.37 -13.26 9.30
C VAL A 192 -6.02 -11.94 9.97
N ARG A 193 -5.30 -11.08 9.23
CA ARG A 193 -4.89 -9.74 9.65
C ARG A 193 -4.88 -8.80 8.45
N THR A 194 -5.15 -7.52 8.69
CA THR A 194 -4.97 -6.44 7.73
C THR A 194 -4.28 -5.27 8.41
N ASN A 195 -3.37 -4.61 7.69
CA ASN A 195 -2.73 -3.37 8.12
C ASN A 195 -2.16 -3.39 9.55
N ASP A 196 -1.56 -4.49 9.97
CA ASP A 196 -0.95 -4.62 11.30
C ASP A 196 0.41 -3.90 11.31
N VAL A 197 0.48 -2.75 11.94
CA VAL A 197 1.69 -1.93 12.10
C VAL A 197 2.44 -2.23 13.41
N GLY A 198 1.91 -3.12 14.25
CA GLY A 198 2.51 -3.57 15.51
C GLY A 198 2.73 -2.42 16.49
N GLY A 199 1.79 -2.07 17.28
CA GLY A 199 1.96 -0.97 18.22
C GLY A 199 0.69 -0.66 18.98
N GLY A 200 0.70 0.50 19.65
CA GLY A 200 -0.45 1.03 20.35
C GLY A 200 -1.60 1.45 19.42
N ILE A 201 -2.55 2.14 19.99
CA ILE A 201 -3.77 2.62 19.31
C ILE A 201 -3.62 4.03 18.72
N ASP A 202 -2.41 4.58 18.72
CA ASP A 202 -2.18 5.98 18.31
C ASP A 202 -2.63 6.26 16.86
N GLY A 203 -2.50 5.27 15.97
CA GLY A 203 -2.99 5.36 14.60
C GLY A 203 -4.52 5.31 14.46
N LEU A 204 -5.27 5.12 15.54
CA LEU A 204 -6.73 5.17 15.58
C LEU A 204 -7.26 6.53 16.03
N LEU A 205 -6.37 7.38 16.54
CA LEU A 205 -6.73 8.74 16.93
C LEU A 205 -6.88 9.60 15.66
N PRO A 206 -7.90 10.46 15.59
CA PRO A 206 -7.96 11.45 14.52
C PRO A 206 -6.70 12.32 14.55
N PRO A 207 -6.22 12.83 13.39
CA PRO A 207 -5.14 13.79 13.40
C PRO A 207 -5.49 14.96 14.30
N PRO A 208 -4.54 15.52 15.08
CA PRO A 208 -4.81 16.68 15.90
C PRO A 208 -5.34 17.80 15.00
N ASP A 209 -6.44 18.42 15.43
CA ASP A 209 -6.95 19.61 14.76
C ASP A 209 -5.79 20.61 14.64
N THR A 210 -5.41 20.96 13.43
CA THR A 210 -4.48 22.05 13.20
C THR A 210 -5.22 23.32 13.58
N GLU A 211 -5.14 23.69 14.87
CA GLU A 211 -5.63 24.98 15.35
C GLU A 211 -5.04 26.06 14.47
N SER A 212 -5.95 26.78 13.80
CA SER A 212 -5.63 28.00 13.11
C SER A 212 -4.82 28.89 14.04
N ALA A 213 -3.60 29.25 13.62
CA ALA A 213 -2.80 30.23 14.35
C ALA A 213 -3.65 31.45 14.68
N PRO A 214 -3.59 32.02 15.88
CA PRO A 214 -4.40 33.18 16.24
C PRO A 214 -4.01 34.35 15.36
N GLY A 215 -4.86 34.67 14.38
CA GLY A 215 -4.76 35.85 13.56
C GLY A 215 -5.02 37.08 14.41
N ALA A 216 -4.07 38.00 14.40
CA ALA A 216 -4.18 39.32 14.98
C ALA A 216 -5.41 40.06 14.43
N GLY A 217 -6.11 40.73 15.34
CA GLY A 217 -7.44 41.26 15.21
C GLY A 217 -7.68 42.45 14.32
N ASN A 218 -8.97 42.80 14.32
CA ASN A 218 -9.68 44.04 14.01
C ASN A 218 -10.10 44.29 12.57
N GLY A 219 -11.42 44.33 12.42
CA GLY A 219 -12.12 45.05 11.35
C GLY A 219 -13.55 44.61 11.15
N ALA A 220 -14.48 45.31 11.78
CA ALA A 220 -15.93 45.13 11.63
C ALA A 220 -16.42 45.34 10.20
N GLY A 221 -17.33 44.47 9.72
CA GLY A 221 -18.02 44.67 8.43
C GLY A 221 -19.04 43.57 8.16
N LYS A 222 -20.27 43.94 8.30
CA LYS A 222 -21.61 43.37 8.01
C LYS A 222 -21.73 42.13 7.14
N ALA A 223 -22.70 41.34 7.56
CA ALA A 223 -23.29 40.16 6.96
C ALA A 223 -23.67 40.29 5.47
N ASP A 224 -23.43 39.20 4.71
CA ASP A 224 -24.37 38.76 3.69
C ASP A 224 -24.40 37.22 3.63
N GLU A 225 -25.61 36.68 3.67
CA GLU A 225 -25.88 35.26 3.63
C GLU A 225 -25.78 34.74 2.19
N THR A 226 -24.86 33.84 1.88
CA THR A 226 -25.06 32.85 0.80
C THR A 226 -24.21 31.60 1.04
N GLY A 227 -24.89 30.51 1.24
CA GLY A 227 -24.58 29.10 1.05
C GLY A 227 -23.13 28.65 0.98
N SER A 228 -22.50 28.37 2.10
CA SER A 228 -21.26 27.61 2.16
C SER A 228 -21.56 26.12 1.94
N ARG A 229 -21.18 25.62 0.75
CA ARG A 229 -21.08 24.16 0.53
C ARG A 229 -19.89 23.66 1.33
N HIS A 230 -20.17 22.76 2.26
CA HIS A 230 -19.19 21.97 2.97
C HIS A 230 -18.37 21.18 1.94
N THR A 231 -17.14 21.55 1.69
CA THR A 231 -16.14 20.67 1.12
C THR A 231 -15.50 19.91 2.28
N GLY A 232 -16.21 18.89 2.77
CA GLY A 232 -15.62 17.88 3.62
C GLY A 232 -14.51 17.19 2.83
N GLY A 233 -13.27 17.32 3.28
CA GLY A 233 -12.19 16.50 2.77
C GLY A 233 -12.49 15.06 3.17
N ASP A 234 -12.99 14.26 2.20
CA ASP A 234 -13.18 12.84 2.40
C ASP A 234 -11.81 12.21 2.61
N GLY A 235 -11.61 11.66 3.81
CA GLY A 235 -10.37 11.01 4.22
C GLY A 235 -10.13 9.65 3.57
N ASP A 236 -10.45 9.50 2.27
CA ASP A 236 -10.13 8.31 1.52
C ASP A 236 -8.63 8.24 1.23
N ALA A 237 -8.04 7.08 1.52
CA ALA A 237 -6.63 6.84 1.24
C ALA A 237 -6.38 6.92 -0.27
N PRO A 238 -5.54 7.83 -0.76
CA PRO A 238 -5.31 7.97 -2.19
C PRO A 238 -4.63 6.73 -2.78
N VAL A 239 -4.84 6.51 -4.08
CA VAL A 239 -4.05 5.55 -4.87
C VAL A 239 -2.57 5.86 -4.70
N GLY A 240 -1.72 4.83 -4.63
CA GLY A 240 -0.29 4.99 -4.33
C GLY A 240 0.02 4.96 -2.84
N GLY A 241 -0.98 4.68 -2.00
CA GLY A 241 -0.78 4.43 -0.57
C GLY A 241 -0.27 5.64 0.18
N GLY A 242 -0.86 6.80 0.00
CA GLY A 242 -0.70 7.91 0.93
C GLY A 242 -1.08 7.44 2.33
N ALA A 243 -0.20 7.71 3.29
CA ALA A 243 -0.45 7.42 4.70
C ALA A 243 -1.48 8.39 5.25
#